data_9908507530b1e095fc3f271d1231c5b0
#
_entry.id   9908507530b1e095fc3f271d1231c5b0
#
_cell.length_a   1.000
_cell.length_b   1.000
_cell.length_c   1.000
_cell.angle_alpha   90.00
_cell.angle_beta   90.00
_cell.angle_gamma   90.00
#
_symmetry.space_group_name_H-M   'P 1'
#
loop_
_entity.id
_entity.type
_entity.pdbx_description
1 polymer ?
#
loop_
_entity_poly.entity_id
_entity_poly.type
_entity_poly.pdbx_seq_one_letter_code
_entity_poly.pdbx_strand_id
1 'polypeptide(L)'
;MSNASSIRCLITAGPTREFIDPVRFISNPSSGKMGFALAEAALDAGWNVDLVAGPVALEEPDGVILYPVVTAEEMFHQVDALFDACDILIMTAAVS
;
A
#
# COMPACT_ATOMS: atom_id res chain seq x y z
N MET A 1 -26.41 6.02 0.64
CA MET A 1 -26.02 6.05 1.11
C MET A 1 -25.38 6.14 1.87
N SER A 2 -25.90 5.92 2.27
CA SER A 2 -25.15 6.49 3.02
C SER A 2 -23.88 6.08 3.18
N ASN A 3 -23.16 6.80 3.14
CA ASN A 3 -21.87 6.51 3.27
C ASN A 3 -21.34 6.70 4.61
N ALA A 4 -22.22 6.88 5.52
CA ALA A 4 -21.80 7.02 6.89
C ALA A 4 -21.06 5.79 7.35
N SER A 5 -21.34 4.68 6.70
CA SER A 5 -20.65 3.45 7.06
C SER A 5 -19.41 3.20 6.25
N SER A 6 -19.07 4.10 5.35
CA SER A 6 -17.89 3.90 4.54
C SER A 6 -16.63 4.09 5.36
N ILE A 7 -15.85 3.05 5.42
CA ILE A 7 -14.56 3.07 6.10
C ILE A 7 -13.48 3.22 5.03
N ARG A 8 -12.49 4.08 5.28
CA ARG A 8 -11.37 4.23 4.38
C ARG A 8 -10.16 3.57 5.01
N CYS A 9 -9.62 2.59 4.33
CA CYS A 9 -8.49 1.79 4.79
C CYS A 9 -7.26 2.13 3.95
N LEU A 10 -6.16 2.45 4.62
CA LEU A 10 -4.88 2.71 3.97
C LEU A 10 -3.97 1.54 4.26
N ILE A 11 -3.47 0.88 3.21
CA ILE A 11 -2.63 -0.31 3.35
C ILE A 11 -1.30 -0.06 2.64
N THR A 12 -0.20 -0.41 3.31
CA THR A 12 1.10 -0.44 2.66
C THR A 12 1.48 -1.89 2.39
N ALA A 13 2.06 -2.16 1.24
CA ALA A 13 2.40 -3.51 0.83
C ALA A 13 3.67 -3.53 -0.02
N GLY A 14 4.31 -4.70 -0.07
CA GLY A 14 5.46 -4.92 -0.93
C GLY A 14 6.76 -4.42 -0.33
N PRO A 15 7.88 -4.60 -1.05
CA PRO A 15 9.18 -4.14 -0.60
C PRO A 15 9.43 -2.70 -1.00
N THR A 16 10.38 -2.04 -0.34
CA THR A 16 10.95 -0.80 -0.86
C THR A 16 12.38 -1.07 -1.31
N ARG A 17 12.90 -0.18 -2.15
CA ARG A 17 14.27 -0.26 -2.65
C ARG A 17 15.02 0.99 -2.20
N GLU A 18 16.22 0.78 -1.64
CA GLU A 18 17.08 1.90 -1.28
C GLU A 18 18.29 1.86 -2.20
N PHE A 19 18.45 2.88 -3.02
CA PHE A 19 19.49 2.87 -4.05
C PHE A 19 20.83 3.24 -3.44
N ILE A 20 21.86 2.40 -3.73
CA ILE A 20 23.24 2.67 -3.33
C ILE A 20 23.89 3.55 -4.40
N ASP A 21 23.53 3.30 -5.66
CA ASP A 21 23.95 4.11 -6.80
C ASP A 21 22.85 3.95 -7.88
N PRO A 22 23.00 4.56 -9.06
CA PRO A 22 21.91 4.55 -10.05
C PRO A 22 21.44 3.19 -10.52
N VAL A 23 22.24 2.11 -10.31
CA VAL A 23 21.86 0.78 -10.80
C VAL A 23 21.74 -0.27 -9.70
N ARG A 24 22.25 -0.01 -8.48
CA ARG A 24 22.24 -1.02 -7.41
C ARG A 24 21.39 -0.52 -6.25
N PHE A 25 20.64 -1.44 -5.67
CA PHE A 25 19.78 -1.08 -4.54
C PHE A 25 19.73 -2.23 -3.53
N ILE A 26 19.32 -1.88 -2.31
CA ILE A 26 19.05 -2.83 -1.24
C ILE A 26 17.54 -2.93 -1.10
N SER A 27 17.03 -4.14 -0.95
CA SER A 27 15.60 -4.35 -0.76
C SER A 27 15.38 -5.57 0.13
N ASN A 28 14.33 -5.53 0.93
CA ASN A 28 13.90 -6.70 1.70
C ASN A 28 12.93 -7.51 0.86
N PRO A 29 13.03 -8.85 0.88
CA PRO A 29 12.09 -9.67 0.12
C PRO A 29 10.67 -9.48 0.64
N SER A 30 9.75 -9.25 -0.27
CA SER A 30 8.33 -9.22 0.04
C SER A 30 7.57 -9.36 -1.26
N SER A 31 6.60 -10.28 -1.30
CA SER A 31 5.78 -10.45 -2.49
C SER A 31 4.61 -9.47 -2.53
N GLY A 32 4.28 -8.86 -1.41
CA GLY A 32 3.11 -8.01 -1.29
C GLY A 32 1.80 -8.79 -1.12
N LYS A 33 1.85 -10.12 -1.08
CA LYS A 33 0.63 -10.93 -1.08
C LYS A 33 -0.27 -10.65 0.11
N MET A 34 0.29 -10.44 1.29
CA MET A 34 -0.53 -10.18 2.47
C MET A 34 -1.28 -8.86 2.34
N GLY A 35 -0.60 -7.79 1.95
CA GLY A 35 -1.24 -6.50 1.79
C GLY A 35 -2.30 -6.51 0.71
N PHE A 36 -2.03 -7.17 -0.41
CA PHE A 36 -3.01 -7.27 -1.49
C PHE A 36 -4.21 -8.11 -1.08
N ALA A 37 -4.01 -9.20 -0.32
CA ALA A 37 -5.11 -10.00 0.18
C ALA A 37 -5.97 -9.23 1.17
N LEU A 38 -5.34 -8.43 2.03
CA LEU A 38 -6.08 -7.59 2.97
C LEU A 38 -6.86 -6.50 2.23
N ALA A 39 -6.30 -5.97 1.15
CA ALA A 39 -7.00 -4.99 0.32
C ALA A 39 -8.26 -5.61 -0.28
N GLU A 40 -8.16 -6.83 -0.80
CA GLU A 40 -9.32 -7.53 -1.34
C GLU A 40 -10.38 -7.76 -0.28
N ALA A 41 -9.96 -8.19 0.91
CA ALA A 41 -10.90 -8.43 2.00
C ALA A 41 -11.60 -7.13 2.43
N ALA A 42 -10.87 -6.03 2.46
CA ALA A 42 -11.45 -4.75 2.81
C ALA A 42 -12.46 -4.28 1.77
N LEU A 43 -12.13 -4.46 0.49
CA LEU A 43 -13.06 -4.14 -0.59
C LEU A 43 -14.32 -4.99 -0.50
N ASP A 44 -14.17 -6.28 -0.21
CA ASP A 44 -15.32 -7.17 -0.04
C ASP A 44 -16.19 -6.76 1.13
N ALA A 45 -15.61 -6.12 2.13
CA ALA A 45 -16.36 -5.61 3.27
C ALA A 45 -17.05 -4.27 2.97
N GLY A 46 -16.87 -3.74 1.77
CA GLY A 46 -17.47 -2.47 1.38
C GLY A 46 -16.65 -1.24 1.75
N TRP A 47 -15.39 -1.43 2.13
CA TRP A 47 -14.52 -0.32 2.50
C TRP A 47 -13.89 0.31 1.25
N ASN A 48 -13.52 1.57 1.40
CA ASN A 48 -12.66 2.22 0.40
C ASN A 48 -11.21 1.92 0.76
N VAL A 49 -10.40 1.58 -0.24
CA VAL A 49 -9.02 1.15 0.02
C VAL A 49 -8.04 1.98 -0.80
N ASP A 50 -7.09 2.59 -0.11
CA ASP A 50 -5.91 3.18 -0.71
C ASP A 50 -4.75 2.21 -0.46
N LEU A 51 -4.10 1.76 -1.51
CA LEU A 51 -3.03 0.77 -1.43
C LEU A 51 -1.73 1.39 -1.93
N VAL A 52 -0.80 1.62 -1.01
CA VAL A 52 0.52 2.13 -1.33
C VAL A 52 1.43 0.93 -1.46
N ALA A 53 1.92 0.66 -2.66
CA ALA A 53 2.63 -0.58 -2.93
C ALA A 53 4.01 -0.33 -3.52
N GLY A 54 5.01 -0.99 -2.95
CA GLY A 54 6.32 -1.09 -3.53
C GLY A 54 6.30 -2.01 -4.75
N PRO A 55 7.45 -2.20 -5.43
CA PRO A 55 7.46 -2.98 -6.67
C PRO A 55 7.11 -4.45 -6.42
N VAL A 56 6.01 -4.90 -6.98
CA VAL A 56 5.55 -6.29 -6.89
C VAL A 56 4.97 -6.71 -8.23
N ALA A 57 4.87 -8.04 -8.43
CA ALA A 57 4.36 -8.60 -9.66
C ALA A 57 2.92 -9.08 -9.49
N LEU A 58 2.12 -8.36 -8.73
CA LEU A 58 0.72 -8.71 -8.49
C LEU A 58 -0.19 -7.74 -9.21
N GLU A 59 -1.33 -8.27 -9.65
CA GLU A 59 -2.36 -7.40 -10.22
C GLU A 59 -3.07 -6.66 -9.10
N GLU A 60 -3.39 -5.39 -9.34
CA GLU A 60 -4.12 -4.64 -8.34
C GLU A 60 -5.56 -5.17 -8.24
N PRO A 61 -6.12 -5.25 -7.04
CA PRO A 61 -7.51 -5.65 -6.87
C PRO A 61 -8.46 -4.63 -7.50
N ASP A 62 -9.56 -5.12 -8.06
CA ASP A 62 -10.57 -4.23 -8.63
C ASP A 62 -11.17 -3.34 -7.56
N GLY A 63 -11.17 -2.05 -7.82
CA GLY A 63 -11.78 -1.08 -6.88
C GLY A 63 -10.80 -0.42 -5.95
N VAL A 64 -9.55 -0.85 -5.93
CA VAL A 64 -8.54 -0.22 -5.08
C VAL A 64 -8.02 1.04 -5.78
N ILE A 65 -7.59 2.02 -4.99
CA ILE A 65 -6.82 3.13 -5.52
C ILE A 65 -5.35 2.81 -5.22
N LEU A 66 -4.59 2.58 -6.27
CA LEU A 66 -3.21 2.14 -6.14
C LEU A 66 -2.25 3.32 -6.26
N TYR A 67 -1.29 3.37 -5.33
CA TYR A 67 -0.23 4.37 -5.32
C TYR A 67 1.09 3.63 -5.38
N PRO A 68 1.66 3.43 -6.58
CA PRO A 68 2.93 2.71 -6.69
C PRO A 68 4.08 3.60 -6.21
N VAL A 69 4.97 3.01 -5.43
CA VAL A 69 6.17 3.67 -4.93
C VAL A 69 7.36 2.74 -5.09
N VAL A 70 8.56 3.25 -4.91
CA VAL A 70 9.79 2.46 -5.02
C VAL A 70 10.58 2.50 -3.72
N THR A 71 10.77 3.69 -3.16
CA THR A 71 11.63 3.87 -1.98
C THR A 71 10.80 4.02 -0.71
N ALA A 72 11.44 3.82 0.44
CA ALA A 72 10.79 4.05 1.73
C ALA A 72 10.36 5.51 1.87
N GLU A 73 11.15 6.43 1.36
CA GLU A 73 10.81 7.84 1.42
C GLU A 73 9.54 8.14 0.63
N GLU A 74 9.43 7.58 -0.57
CA GLU A 74 8.22 7.75 -1.37
C GLU A 74 7.01 7.15 -0.67
N MET A 75 7.18 5.96 -0.06
CA MET A 75 6.10 5.32 0.67
C MET A 75 5.67 6.19 1.85
N PHE A 76 6.63 6.72 2.60
CA PHE A 76 6.31 7.60 3.72
C PHE A 76 5.53 8.83 3.27
N HIS A 77 5.96 9.47 2.18
CA HIS A 77 5.27 10.66 1.67
C HIS A 77 3.83 10.34 1.25
N GLN A 78 3.61 9.19 0.62
CA GLN A 78 2.26 8.80 0.24
C GLN A 78 1.39 8.51 1.47
N VAL A 79 1.94 7.79 2.44
CA VAL A 79 1.20 7.50 3.67
C VAL A 79 0.86 8.80 4.39
N ASP A 80 1.82 9.72 4.49
CA ASP A 80 1.60 10.99 5.15
C ASP A 80 0.48 11.78 4.47
N ALA A 81 0.48 11.79 3.14
CA ALA A 81 -0.53 12.51 2.37
C ALA A 81 -1.94 11.92 2.54
N LEU A 82 -2.04 10.61 2.80
CA LEU A 82 -3.32 9.91 2.87
C LEU A 82 -3.79 9.66 4.31
N PHE A 83 -2.91 9.88 5.27
CA PHE A 83 -3.14 9.44 6.64
C PHE A 83 -4.37 10.10 7.27
N ASP A 84 -4.53 11.40 7.06
CA ASP A 84 -5.62 12.13 7.71
C ASP A 84 -7.00 11.68 7.23
N ALA A 85 -7.08 11.14 6.03
CA ALA A 85 -8.33 10.71 5.44
C ALA A 85 -8.66 9.25 5.75
N CYS A 86 -7.72 8.48 6.32
CA CYS A 86 -7.98 7.08 6.57
C CYS A 86 -8.54 6.85 7.97
N ASP A 87 -9.37 5.82 8.08
CA ASP A 87 -9.91 5.38 9.37
C ASP A 87 -9.06 4.24 9.94
N ILE A 88 -8.48 3.44 9.07
CA ILE A 88 -7.67 2.28 9.45
C ILE A 88 -6.39 2.30 8.64
N LEU A 89 -5.26 2.07 9.31
CA LEU A 89 -3.96 1.95 8.66
C LEU A 89 -3.41 0.55 8.92
N ILE A 90 -3.10 -0.17 7.86
CA ILE A 90 -2.51 -1.51 7.94
C ILE A 90 -1.17 -1.48 7.21
N MET A 91 -0.10 -1.76 7.94
CA MET A 91 1.25 -1.66 7.39
C MET A 91 1.85 -3.05 7.24
N THR A 92 1.88 -3.55 6.01
CA THR A 92 2.46 -4.85 5.72
C THR A 92 3.73 -4.76 4.87
N ALA A 93 4.13 -3.55 4.47
CA ALA A 93 5.30 -3.39 3.61
C ALA A 93 6.59 -3.76 4.34
N ALA A 94 7.54 -4.30 3.57
CA ALA A 94 8.89 -4.57 4.06
C ALA A 94 9.76 -3.38 3.66
N VAL A 95 10.09 -2.55 4.64
CA VAL A 95 10.86 -1.34 4.40
C VAL A 95 12.32 -1.62 4.69
N SER A 96 13.19 -1.24 3.74
CA SER A 96 14.62 -1.47 3.87
C SER A 96 15.25 -0.49 4.85
#